data_2604abd6f7be5216cfe242590b83fe18
#
_entry.id   2604abd6f7be5216cfe242590b83fe18
#
_cell.length_a   1.000
_cell.length_b   1.000
_cell.length_c   1.000
_cell.angle_alpha   90.00
_cell.angle_beta   90.00
_cell.angle_gamma   90.00
#
_symmetry.space_group_name_H-M   'P 1'
#
loop_
_entity.id
_entity.type
_entity.pdbx_description
1 polymer ?
#
loop_
_entity_poly.entity_id
_entity_poly.type
_entity_poly.pdbx_seq_one_letter_code
_entity_poly.pdbx_strand_id
1 'polypeptide(L)'
;SFSVKSSKRKILRRLIMRIWKEIWDYAKMIIIVVVIVTLVNSVVLINAKIPSESMEKTIMTGDRIFGFRLAYGLNLDFFGHEISKKIKDPERFDIVIFKYPDDETEWFIKRVIALPGETVLVKDGKVYINGSKKALSEPYIKEEPVEDFGPYKVPKNGYFVMGDNRNNSNDAREWETHYVSRDEVLGKAWFRYYPSIKVIK
;
A
#
# COMPACT_ATOMS: atom_id res chain seq x y z
N SER A 1 67.02 -20.69 17.31
CA SER A 1 65.69 -20.53 17.98
C SER A 1 64.97 -19.21 17.56
N PHE A 2 65.69 -18.12 17.24
CA PHE A 2 65.13 -16.83 16.88
C PHE A 2 64.44 -16.76 15.52
N SER A 3 64.95 -17.50 14.51
CA SER A 3 64.41 -17.56 13.12
C SER A 3 63.02 -18.21 13.05
N VAL A 4 62.80 -19.28 13.83
CA VAL A 4 61.51 -20.02 13.83
C VAL A 4 60.39 -19.19 14.47
N LYS A 5 60.67 -18.40 15.50
CA LYS A 5 59.67 -17.48 16.11
C LYS A 5 59.26 -16.35 15.18
N SER A 6 60.17 -15.82 14.36
CA SER A 6 59.91 -14.79 13.36
C SER A 6 59.01 -15.31 12.24
N SER A 7 59.25 -16.51 11.74
CA SER A 7 58.44 -17.16 10.70
C SER A 7 57.02 -17.43 11.16
N LYS A 8 56.81 -17.99 12.37
CA LYS A 8 55.50 -18.23 12.94
C LYS A 8 54.68 -16.91 13.10
N ARG A 9 55.28 -15.81 13.53
CA ARG A 9 54.62 -14.52 13.61
C ARG A 9 54.15 -13.97 12.26
N LYS A 10 54.95 -14.15 11.20
CA LYS A 10 54.56 -13.75 9.84
C LYS A 10 53.38 -14.56 9.30
N ILE A 11 53.37 -15.85 9.54
CA ILE A 11 52.26 -16.75 9.14
C ILE A 11 50.98 -16.35 9.89
N LEU A 12 51.05 -16.15 11.18
CA LEU A 12 49.90 -15.75 12.01
C LEU A 12 49.32 -14.40 11.58
N ARG A 13 50.16 -13.39 11.28
CA ARG A 13 49.71 -12.12 10.74
C ARG A 13 48.98 -12.24 9.40
N ARG A 14 49.52 -13.08 8.49
CA ARG A 14 48.85 -13.33 7.19
C ARG A 14 47.50 -14.01 7.38
N LEU A 15 47.41 -14.98 8.30
CA LEU A 15 46.17 -15.67 8.61
C LEU A 15 45.12 -14.69 9.19
N ILE A 16 45.53 -13.86 10.15
CA ILE A 16 44.68 -12.84 10.75
C ILE A 16 44.18 -11.83 9.67
N MET A 17 45.08 -11.33 8.83
CA MET A 17 44.70 -10.39 7.76
C MET A 17 43.72 -11.00 6.76
N ARG A 18 43.89 -12.32 6.46
CA ARG A 18 42.94 -13.03 5.58
C ARG A 18 41.56 -13.15 6.22
N ILE A 19 41.49 -13.55 7.50
CA ILE A 19 40.24 -13.62 8.26
C ILE A 19 39.55 -12.25 8.31
N TRP A 20 40.31 -11.19 8.63
CA TRP A 20 39.77 -9.83 8.66
C TRP A 20 39.22 -9.38 7.29
N LYS A 21 39.92 -9.75 6.20
CA LYS A 21 39.44 -9.46 4.84
C LYS A 21 38.11 -10.18 4.55
N GLU A 22 38.02 -11.48 4.88
CA GLU A 22 36.81 -12.26 4.68
C GLU A 22 35.65 -11.68 5.52
N ILE A 23 35.88 -11.36 6.80
CA ILE A 23 34.87 -10.71 7.65
C ILE A 23 34.40 -9.37 7.04
N TRP A 24 35.32 -8.58 6.53
CA TRP A 24 35.01 -7.29 5.91
C TRP A 24 34.22 -7.45 4.61
N ASP A 25 34.52 -8.45 3.82
CA ASP A 25 33.80 -8.73 2.58
C ASP A 25 32.36 -9.23 2.87
N TYR A 26 32.16 -10.06 3.90
CA TYR A 26 30.81 -10.42 4.38
C TYR A 26 30.07 -9.22 4.96
N ALA A 27 30.72 -8.37 5.73
CA ALA A 27 30.10 -7.17 6.28
C ALA A 27 29.60 -6.23 5.16
N LYS A 28 30.40 -6.00 4.12
CA LYS A 28 29.98 -5.22 2.94
C LYS A 28 28.75 -5.84 2.26
N MET A 29 28.76 -7.17 2.06
CA MET A 29 27.64 -7.86 1.45
C MET A 29 26.36 -7.68 2.26
N ILE A 30 26.43 -7.83 3.58
CA ILE A 30 25.28 -7.62 4.48
C ILE A 30 24.78 -6.19 4.39
N ILE A 31 25.69 -5.19 4.41
CA ILE A 31 25.31 -3.77 4.26
C ILE A 31 24.58 -3.53 2.94
N ILE A 32 25.10 -4.04 1.83
CA ILE A 32 24.48 -3.90 0.50
C ILE A 32 23.07 -4.52 0.51
N VAL A 33 22.91 -5.72 1.05
CA VAL A 33 21.61 -6.39 1.14
C VAL A 33 20.63 -5.57 1.98
N VAL A 34 21.06 -5.09 3.15
CA VAL A 34 20.22 -4.24 4.01
C VAL A 34 19.79 -2.97 3.28
N VAL A 35 20.70 -2.31 2.58
CA VAL A 35 20.39 -1.11 1.80
C VAL A 35 19.37 -1.41 0.70
N ILE A 36 19.57 -2.49 -0.06
CA ILE A 36 18.64 -2.88 -1.14
C ILE A 36 17.26 -3.21 -0.57
N VAL A 37 17.17 -4.01 0.49
CA VAL A 37 15.90 -4.39 1.14
C VAL A 37 15.19 -3.14 1.67
N THR A 38 15.91 -2.24 2.31
CA THR A 38 15.34 -0.99 2.80
C THR A 38 14.80 -0.14 1.66
N LEU A 39 15.55 0.02 0.57
CA LEU A 39 15.10 0.77 -0.61
C LEU A 39 13.85 0.14 -1.23
N VAL A 40 13.84 -1.18 -1.42
CA VAL A 40 12.68 -1.87 -1.98
C VAL A 40 11.44 -1.68 -1.10
N ASN A 41 11.56 -1.86 0.21
CA ASN A 41 10.43 -1.68 1.13
C ASN A 41 9.97 -0.21 1.22
N SER A 42 10.87 0.75 1.10
CA SER A 42 10.49 2.17 1.19
C SER A 42 9.89 2.72 -0.09
N VAL A 43 10.39 2.26 -1.27
CA VAL A 43 10.05 2.85 -2.56
C VAL A 43 9.03 2.03 -3.33
N VAL A 44 9.08 0.69 -3.23
CA VAL A 44 8.32 -0.21 -4.12
C VAL A 44 7.13 -0.82 -3.41
N LEU A 45 7.29 -1.29 -2.17
CA LEU A 45 6.30 -2.09 -1.47
C LEU A 45 5.70 -1.37 -0.27
N ILE A 46 4.42 -1.61 -0.04
CA ILE A 46 3.72 -1.35 1.21
C ILE A 46 3.46 -2.70 1.87
N ASN A 47 4.03 -2.93 3.04
CA ASN A 47 3.71 -4.13 3.83
C ASN A 47 2.66 -3.74 4.88
N ALA A 48 1.48 -4.31 4.81
CA ALA A 48 0.38 -3.99 5.70
C ALA A 48 -0.25 -5.25 6.32
N LYS A 49 -0.63 -5.13 7.60
CA LYS A 49 -1.52 -6.06 8.29
C LYS A 49 -2.90 -5.42 8.37
N ILE A 50 -3.92 -6.16 8.00
CA ILE A 50 -5.31 -5.66 7.97
C ILE A 50 -5.93 -5.77 9.37
N PRO A 51 -6.24 -4.64 10.03
CA PRO A 51 -6.78 -4.65 11.38
C PRO A 51 -8.31 -4.73 11.44
N SER A 52 -9.02 -4.41 10.35
CA SER A 52 -10.46 -4.23 10.33
C SER A 52 -11.15 -5.10 9.27
N GLU A 53 -12.44 -5.28 9.43
CA GLU A 53 -13.29 -6.08 8.57
C GLU A 53 -13.92 -5.32 7.38
N SER A 54 -13.55 -4.05 7.19
CA SER A 54 -14.18 -3.18 6.17
C SER A 54 -14.03 -3.66 4.72
N MET A 55 -13.05 -4.51 4.43
CA MET A 55 -12.79 -5.10 3.11
C MET A 55 -13.09 -6.60 3.05
N GLU A 56 -13.79 -7.14 4.06
CA GLU A 56 -14.14 -8.56 4.11
C GLU A 56 -14.96 -9.00 2.90
N LYS A 57 -14.80 -10.24 2.54
CA LYS A 57 -14.98 -10.98 1.33
C LYS A 57 -13.77 -10.92 0.40
N THR A 58 -13.12 -9.77 0.23
CA THR A 58 -11.91 -9.62 -0.61
C THR A 58 -10.63 -9.76 0.21
N ILE A 59 -10.54 -9.03 1.31
CA ILE A 59 -9.40 -9.00 2.24
C ILE A 59 -9.95 -9.18 3.65
N MET A 60 -9.45 -10.18 4.37
CA MET A 60 -9.95 -10.54 5.69
C MET A 60 -9.16 -9.87 6.80
N THR A 61 -9.80 -9.65 7.94
CA THR A 61 -9.11 -9.23 9.16
C THR A 61 -7.98 -10.20 9.51
N GLY A 62 -6.79 -9.65 9.79
CA GLY A 62 -5.58 -10.42 10.07
C GLY A 62 -4.74 -10.80 8.84
N ASP A 63 -5.25 -10.61 7.63
CA ASP A 63 -4.49 -10.79 6.41
C ASP A 63 -3.24 -9.90 6.41
N ARG A 64 -2.15 -10.43 5.83
CA ARG A 64 -0.96 -9.63 5.52
C ARG A 64 -0.82 -9.50 4.02
N ILE A 65 -0.71 -8.28 3.57
CA ILE A 65 -0.70 -7.94 2.15
C ILE A 65 0.52 -7.12 1.77
N PHE A 66 0.90 -7.22 0.51
CA PHE A 66 1.76 -6.25 -0.13
C PHE A 66 0.94 -5.34 -1.04
N GLY A 67 1.15 -4.03 -0.88
CA GLY A 67 0.74 -3.01 -1.82
C GLY A 67 1.91 -2.60 -2.70
N PHE A 68 1.62 -2.15 -3.92
CA PHE A 68 2.60 -1.68 -4.89
C PHE A 68 2.55 -0.15 -4.96
N ARG A 69 3.57 0.52 -4.39
CA ARG A 69 3.65 1.99 -4.35
C ARG A 69 3.72 2.61 -5.73
N LEU A 70 4.50 2.00 -6.62
CA LEU A 70 4.74 2.54 -7.96
C LEU A 70 3.57 2.32 -8.92
N ALA A 71 2.47 1.70 -8.49
CA ALA A 71 1.29 1.47 -9.32
C ALA A 71 0.76 2.76 -9.97
N TYR A 72 0.84 3.87 -9.24
CA TYR A 72 0.30 5.15 -9.66
C TYR A 72 1.35 6.25 -9.81
N GLY A 73 2.61 5.94 -9.51
CA GLY A 73 3.71 6.90 -9.57
C GLY A 73 4.67 6.74 -8.42
N LEU A 74 5.62 7.66 -8.33
CA LEU A 74 6.63 7.71 -7.29
C LEU A 74 6.26 8.83 -6.32
N ASN A 75 5.98 8.51 -5.06
CA ASN A 75 5.85 9.46 -3.98
C ASN A 75 6.92 9.13 -2.94
N LEU A 76 7.95 9.94 -2.89
CA LEU A 76 9.05 9.83 -1.94
C LEU A 76 9.07 11.08 -1.07
N ASP A 77 9.02 10.89 0.23
CA ASP A 77 9.37 11.92 1.20
C ASP A 77 10.81 11.68 1.65
N PHE A 78 11.71 12.56 1.25
CA PHE A 78 13.11 12.53 1.63
C PHE A 78 13.44 13.79 2.43
N PHE A 79 13.56 13.66 3.76
CA PHE A 79 13.88 14.76 4.69
C PHE A 79 12.99 16.01 4.52
N GLY A 80 11.68 15.83 4.34
CA GLY A 80 10.71 16.91 4.14
C GLY A 80 10.67 17.48 2.71
N HIS A 81 11.34 16.84 1.76
CA HIS A 81 11.21 17.13 0.32
C HIS A 81 10.38 16.04 -0.34
N GLU A 82 9.15 16.36 -0.69
CA GLU A 82 8.27 15.46 -1.43
C GLU A 82 8.65 15.48 -2.92
N ILE A 83 9.10 14.32 -3.40
CA ILE A 83 9.28 14.06 -4.84
C ILE A 83 8.08 13.23 -5.29
N SER A 84 7.14 13.88 -5.97
CA SER A 84 5.97 13.21 -6.53
C SER A 84 6.03 13.21 -8.06
N LYS A 85 5.99 12.02 -8.66
CA LYS A 85 5.85 11.85 -10.11
C LYS A 85 4.69 10.91 -10.39
N LYS A 86 3.58 11.49 -10.85
CA LYS A 86 2.40 10.73 -11.26
C LYS A 86 2.67 10.03 -12.61
N ILE A 87 2.36 8.73 -12.69
CA ILE A 87 2.54 7.91 -13.90
C ILE A 87 1.19 7.43 -14.41
N LYS A 88 0.30 7.01 -13.52
CA LYS A 88 -1.03 6.50 -13.81
C LYS A 88 -2.00 6.92 -12.71
N ASP A 89 -3.26 7.07 -13.05
CA ASP A 89 -4.32 7.33 -12.10
C ASP A 89 -5.01 6.02 -11.66
N PRO A 90 -5.52 5.97 -10.41
CA PRO A 90 -6.38 4.88 -9.97
C PRO A 90 -7.59 4.70 -10.89
N GLU A 91 -7.88 3.45 -11.22
CA GLU A 91 -9.05 3.08 -12.01
C GLU A 91 -10.21 2.66 -11.11
N ARG A 92 -11.43 2.69 -11.64
CA ARG A 92 -12.60 2.16 -10.91
C ARG A 92 -12.37 0.71 -10.55
N PHE A 93 -12.74 0.36 -9.33
CA PHE A 93 -12.56 -0.94 -8.67
C PHE A 93 -11.14 -1.28 -8.23
N ASP A 94 -10.14 -0.42 -8.48
CA ASP A 94 -8.84 -0.59 -7.84
C ASP A 94 -8.98 -0.54 -6.32
N ILE A 95 -8.28 -1.44 -5.62
CA ILE A 95 -8.17 -1.38 -4.17
C ILE A 95 -6.92 -0.57 -3.84
N VAL A 96 -7.13 0.60 -3.24
CA VAL A 96 -6.08 1.57 -2.94
C VAL A 96 -5.75 1.61 -1.46
N ILE A 97 -4.46 1.83 -1.16
CA ILE A 97 -3.96 2.15 0.17
C ILE A 97 -3.65 3.65 0.15
N PHE A 98 -4.15 4.38 1.12
CA PHE A 98 -4.08 5.84 1.14
C PHE A 98 -4.02 6.37 2.58
N LYS A 99 -3.62 7.65 2.72
CA LYS A 99 -3.72 8.39 3.97
C LYS A 99 -5.19 8.75 4.21
N TYR A 100 -5.68 8.54 5.44
CA TYR A 100 -7.05 8.88 5.79
C TYR A 100 -7.25 10.41 5.72
N PRO A 101 -8.24 10.92 4.94
CA PRO A 101 -8.36 12.36 4.70
C PRO A 101 -8.61 13.22 5.95
N ASP A 102 -9.33 12.68 6.94
CA ASP A 102 -9.65 13.41 8.18
C ASP A 102 -8.58 13.22 9.27
N ASP A 103 -7.63 12.26 9.07
CA ASP A 103 -6.40 12.08 9.88
C ASP A 103 -5.29 11.41 9.06
N GLU A 104 -4.41 12.19 8.45
CA GLU A 104 -3.32 11.69 7.60
C GLU A 104 -2.27 10.82 8.31
N THR A 105 -2.33 10.69 9.64
CA THR A 105 -1.46 9.78 10.40
C THR A 105 -1.90 8.33 10.27
N GLU A 106 -3.15 8.09 9.88
CA GLU A 106 -3.73 6.77 9.66
C GLU A 106 -3.73 6.39 8.18
N TRP A 107 -3.57 5.10 7.90
CA TRP A 107 -3.65 4.56 6.55
C TRP A 107 -4.84 3.62 6.44
N PHE A 108 -5.64 3.86 5.41
CA PHE A 108 -6.82 3.05 5.11
C PHE A 108 -6.63 2.30 3.80
N ILE A 109 -7.45 1.25 3.65
CA ILE A 109 -7.56 0.47 2.42
C ILE A 109 -9.03 0.37 2.03
N LYS A 110 -9.38 0.81 0.83
CA LYS A 110 -10.74 0.80 0.29
C LYS A 110 -10.71 0.57 -1.22
N ARG A 111 -11.88 0.32 -1.80
CA ARG A 111 -12.07 0.20 -3.25
C ARG A 111 -12.53 1.51 -3.85
N VAL A 112 -11.94 1.89 -4.99
CA VAL A 112 -12.36 3.05 -5.79
C VAL A 112 -13.72 2.75 -6.43
N ILE A 113 -14.72 3.57 -6.13
CA ILE A 113 -16.09 3.43 -6.63
C ILE A 113 -16.45 4.51 -7.65
N ALA A 114 -16.11 5.78 -7.37
CA ALA A 114 -16.30 6.84 -8.35
C ALA A 114 -14.98 7.59 -8.60
N LEU A 115 -14.83 8.02 -9.85
CA LEU A 115 -13.65 8.69 -10.38
C LEU A 115 -13.78 10.21 -10.29
N PRO A 116 -12.68 10.97 -10.49
CA PRO A 116 -12.70 12.42 -10.48
C PRO A 116 -13.79 13.03 -11.37
N GLY A 117 -14.60 13.92 -10.81
CA GLY A 117 -15.68 14.62 -11.49
C GLY A 117 -16.96 13.84 -11.70
N GLU A 118 -17.03 12.58 -11.30
CA GLU A 118 -18.26 11.79 -11.34
C GLU A 118 -19.21 12.11 -10.19
N THR A 119 -20.47 11.79 -10.38
CA THR A 119 -21.49 11.86 -9.32
C THR A 119 -21.87 10.46 -8.90
N VAL A 120 -21.73 10.17 -7.60
CA VAL A 120 -22.10 8.88 -7.00
C VAL A 120 -23.42 9.01 -6.25
N LEU A 121 -24.27 8.01 -6.38
CA LEU A 121 -25.50 7.83 -5.61
C LEU A 121 -25.56 6.38 -5.13
N VAL A 122 -25.74 6.19 -3.82
CA VAL A 122 -26.08 4.89 -3.23
C VAL A 122 -27.55 4.93 -2.89
N LYS A 123 -28.35 4.06 -3.47
CA LYS A 123 -29.78 4.01 -3.26
C LYS A 123 -30.32 2.60 -3.40
N ASP A 124 -31.22 2.22 -2.50
CA ASP A 124 -31.90 0.92 -2.51
C ASP A 124 -30.87 -0.24 -2.64
N GLY A 125 -29.77 -0.21 -1.87
CA GLY A 125 -28.73 -1.23 -1.85
C GLY A 125 -27.77 -1.23 -3.05
N LYS A 126 -27.84 -0.24 -3.93
CA LYS A 126 -27.08 -0.21 -5.19
C LYS A 126 -26.37 1.10 -5.42
N VAL A 127 -25.25 1.05 -6.16
CA VAL A 127 -24.46 2.22 -6.51
C VAL A 127 -24.72 2.62 -7.96
N TYR A 128 -24.98 3.90 -8.15
CA TYR A 128 -25.20 4.53 -9.46
C TYR A 128 -24.17 5.64 -9.71
N ILE A 129 -23.69 5.74 -10.94
CA ILE A 129 -22.72 6.76 -11.36
C ILE A 129 -23.32 7.66 -12.42
N ASN A 130 -23.16 8.98 -12.27
CA ASN A 130 -23.57 10.01 -13.22
C ASN A 130 -25.05 9.92 -13.61
N GLY A 131 -25.92 9.56 -12.67
CA GLY A 131 -27.36 9.44 -12.93
C GLY A 131 -27.76 8.27 -13.85
N SER A 132 -26.85 7.31 -14.04
CA SER A 132 -27.15 6.09 -14.82
C SER A 132 -28.37 5.37 -14.23
N LYS A 133 -29.25 4.86 -15.10
CA LYS A 133 -30.36 3.96 -14.71
C LYS A 133 -29.87 2.55 -14.36
N LYS A 134 -28.65 2.19 -14.77
CA LYS A 134 -28.05 0.89 -14.49
C LYS A 134 -27.07 1.04 -13.34
N ALA A 135 -27.27 0.28 -12.28
CA ALA A 135 -26.36 0.20 -11.16
C ALA A 135 -25.00 -0.39 -11.57
N LEU A 136 -23.95 -0.09 -10.81
CA LEU A 136 -22.67 -0.77 -10.92
C LEU A 136 -22.83 -2.26 -10.65
N SER A 137 -22.04 -3.08 -11.36
CA SER A 137 -21.91 -4.51 -11.06
C SER A 137 -20.82 -4.69 -10.02
N GLU A 138 -21.20 -5.16 -8.83
CA GLU A 138 -20.33 -5.22 -7.67
C GLU A 138 -20.27 -6.64 -7.04
N PRO A 139 -19.75 -7.64 -7.77
CA PRO A 139 -19.76 -9.04 -7.31
C PRO A 139 -18.83 -9.28 -6.10
N TYR A 140 -18.03 -8.31 -5.75
CA TYR A 140 -17.06 -8.34 -4.66
C TYR A 140 -17.64 -7.91 -3.30
N ILE A 141 -18.79 -7.23 -3.26
CA ILE A 141 -19.39 -6.82 -1.98
C ILE A 141 -19.83 -8.00 -1.15
N LYS A 142 -19.74 -7.87 0.18
CA LYS A 142 -20.19 -8.89 1.14
C LYS A 142 -21.72 -8.94 1.19
N GLU A 143 -22.33 -7.77 1.23
CA GLU A 143 -23.77 -7.54 1.28
C GLU A 143 -24.11 -6.17 0.70
N GLU A 144 -25.36 -5.98 0.27
CA GLU A 144 -25.82 -4.69 -0.25
C GLU A 144 -25.84 -3.64 0.87
N PRO A 145 -25.47 -2.36 0.57
CA PRO A 145 -25.54 -1.28 1.56
C PRO A 145 -27.00 -1.05 1.99
N VAL A 146 -27.21 -0.90 3.29
CA VAL A 146 -28.53 -0.61 3.86
C VAL A 146 -28.82 0.88 3.79
N GLU A 147 -27.79 1.74 3.95
CA GLU A 147 -27.95 3.18 3.99
C GLU A 147 -27.79 3.80 2.61
N ASP A 148 -28.69 4.73 2.29
CA ASP A 148 -28.60 5.57 1.10
C ASP A 148 -27.58 6.68 1.33
N PHE A 149 -26.89 7.10 0.25
CA PHE A 149 -25.91 8.19 0.29
C PHE A 149 -25.91 8.98 -1.01
N GLY A 150 -25.79 10.30 -0.93
CA GLY A 150 -25.66 11.17 -2.08
C GLY A 150 -27.01 11.71 -2.60
N PRO A 151 -27.06 12.24 -3.84
CA PRO A 151 -25.97 12.27 -4.83
C PRO A 151 -24.80 13.16 -4.39
N TYR A 152 -23.56 12.67 -4.56
CA TYR A 152 -22.34 13.39 -4.23
C TYR A 152 -21.45 13.52 -5.47
N LYS A 153 -21.00 14.76 -5.78
CA LYS A 153 -20.09 15.02 -6.89
C LYS A 153 -18.64 14.98 -6.42
N VAL A 154 -17.89 14.01 -6.90
CA VAL A 154 -16.47 13.82 -6.58
C VAL A 154 -15.64 14.98 -7.16
N PRO A 155 -14.74 15.61 -6.40
CA PRO A 155 -13.82 16.63 -6.89
C PRO A 155 -12.93 16.14 -8.02
N LYS A 156 -12.40 17.06 -8.85
CA LYS A 156 -11.58 16.73 -10.02
C LYS A 156 -10.25 16.03 -9.70
N ASN A 157 -9.77 16.12 -8.47
CA ASN A 157 -8.55 15.44 -7.99
C ASN A 157 -8.84 14.35 -6.96
N GLY A 158 -10.12 14.00 -6.77
CA GLY A 158 -10.57 13.09 -5.72
C GLY A 158 -11.13 11.78 -6.25
N TYR A 159 -11.15 10.78 -5.39
CA TYR A 159 -11.73 9.46 -5.60
C TYR A 159 -12.72 9.15 -4.50
N PHE A 160 -13.91 8.70 -4.87
CA PHE A 160 -14.87 8.18 -3.88
C PHE A 160 -14.60 6.71 -3.66
N VAL A 161 -14.36 6.34 -2.41
CA VAL A 161 -13.95 4.98 -2.06
C VAL A 161 -14.91 4.37 -1.05
N MET A 162 -15.15 3.05 -1.17
CA MET A 162 -16.00 2.30 -0.24
C MET A 162 -15.34 0.98 0.16
N GLY A 163 -15.70 0.48 1.34
CA GLY A 163 -15.35 -0.87 1.75
C GLY A 163 -16.18 -1.92 1.02
N ASP A 164 -15.65 -3.13 0.84
CA ASP A 164 -16.38 -4.26 0.27
C ASP A 164 -17.41 -4.82 1.26
N ASN A 165 -17.16 -4.67 2.57
CA ASN A 165 -18.12 -4.91 3.64
C ASN A 165 -18.94 -3.64 3.92
N ARG A 166 -19.94 -3.39 3.06
CA ARG A 166 -20.69 -2.13 2.95
C ARG A 166 -21.28 -1.60 4.25
N ASN A 167 -21.79 -2.49 5.09
CA ASN A 167 -22.50 -2.14 6.32
C ASN A 167 -21.59 -2.12 7.55
N ASN A 168 -20.28 -2.44 7.36
CA ASN A 168 -19.29 -2.37 8.42
C ASN A 168 -17.98 -1.77 7.89
N SER A 169 -18.08 -0.56 7.35
CA SER A 169 -16.96 0.15 6.75
C SER A 169 -17.09 1.65 6.99
N ASN A 170 -16.20 2.18 7.83
CA ASN A 170 -15.96 3.62 7.85
C ASN A 170 -15.26 4.01 6.55
N ASP A 171 -15.99 4.64 5.63
CA ASP A 171 -15.50 5.01 4.30
C ASP A 171 -16.05 6.38 3.85
N ALA A 172 -15.85 6.74 2.59
CA ALA A 172 -16.20 8.06 2.06
C ALA A 172 -17.67 8.46 2.24
N ARG A 173 -18.56 7.55 2.59
CA ARG A 173 -19.94 7.86 2.94
C ARG A 173 -20.09 8.55 4.31
N GLU A 174 -19.18 8.24 5.24
CA GLU A 174 -19.27 8.64 6.64
C GLU A 174 -18.26 9.75 7.03
N TRP A 175 -17.20 9.93 6.25
CA TRP A 175 -16.16 10.92 6.55
C TRP A 175 -16.64 12.35 6.38
N GLU A 176 -16.00 13.31 7.04
CA GLU A 176 -16.21 14.74 6.78
C GLU A 176 -15.75 15.10 5.37
N THR A 177 -14.59 14.59 4.97
CA THR A 177 -14.07 14.67 3.61
C THR A 177 -14.52 13.44 2.81
N HIS A 178 -15.61 13.54 2.09
CA HIS A 178 -16.20 12.42 1.34
C HIS A 178 -15.39 11.92 0.13
N TYR A 179 -14.08 12.11 0.10
CA TYR A 179 -13.20 11.64 -0.99
C TYR A 179 -11.76 11.49 -0.51
N VAL A 180 -10.96 10.74 -1.26
CA VAL A 180 -9.51 10.64 -1.11
C VAL A 180 -8.86 11.47 -2.22
N SER A 181 -8.00 12.42 -1.87
CA SER A 181 -7.22 13.16 -2.85
C SER A 181 -6.24 12.23 -3.59
N ARG A 182 -5.95 12.57 -4.84
CA ARG A 182 -4.94 11.82 -5.62
C ARG A 182 -3.57 11.75 -4.94
N ASP A 183 -3.22 12.78 -4.19
CA ASP A 183 -1.93 12.90 -3.52
C ASP A 183 -1.85 12.05 -2.22
N GLU A 184 -3.00 11.73 -1.63
CA GLU A 184 -3.10 10.85 -0.47
C GLU A 184 -2.98 9.36 -0.85
N VAL A 185 -3.14 9.00 -2.14
CA VAL A 185 -3.03 7.62 -2.59
C VAL A 185 -1.58 7.17 -2.57
N LEU A 186 -1.27 6.21 -1.70
CA LEU A 186 0.06 5.67 -1.46
C LEU A 186 0.42 4.51 -2.41
N GLY A 187 -0.58 3.74 -2.86
CA GLY A 187 -0.36 2.61 -3.75
C GLY A 187 -1.58 1.72 -3.94
N LYS A 188 -1.42 0.67 -4.75
CA LYS A 188 -2.45 -0.32 -5.05
C LYS A 188 -2.23 -1.58 -4.24
N ALA A 189 -3.27 -2.13 -3.60
CA ALA A 189 -3.22 -3.46 -3.02
C ALA A 189 -2.90 -4.47 -4.12
N TRP A 190 -1.92 -5.35 -3.88
CA TRP A 190 -1.40 -6.22 -4.93
C TRP A 190 -1.66 -7.69 -4.65
N PHE A 191 -1.08 -8.24 -3.57
CA PHE A 191 -1.32 -9.60 -3.18
C PHE A 191 -1.25 -9.83 -1.67
N ARG A 192 -2.02 -10.81 -1.22
CA ARG A 192 -1.94 -11.33 0.13
C ARG A 192 -0.88 -12.41 0.19
N TYR A 193 -0.02 -12.37 1.21
CA TYR A 193 1.01 -13.39 1.43
C TYR A 193 0.76 -14.25 2.68
N TYR A 194 -0.14 -13.84 3.58
CA TYR A 194 -0.55 -14.60 4.75
C TYR A 194 -2.06 -14.42 4.97
N PRO A 195 -2.81 -15.48 5.33
CA PRO A 195 -2.43 -16.87 5.62
C PRO A 195 -2.13 -17.71 4.36
N SER A 196 -2.47 -17.24 3.18
CA SER A 196 -2.22 -17.91 1.91
C SER A 196 -1.94 -16.89 0.80
N ILE A 197 -1.16 -17.27 -0.19
CA ILE A 197 -0.84 -16.40 -1.33
C ILE A 197 -2.07 -16.27 -2.23
N LYS A 198 -2.51 -15.02 -2.48
CA LYS A 198 -3.64 -14.70 -3.36
C LYS A 198 -3.44 -13.31 -3.97
N VAL A 199 -3.64 -13.19 -5.28
CA VAL A 199 -3.71 -11.89 -5.95
C VAL A 199 -5.00 -11.19 -5.55
N ILE A 200 -4.89 -9.93 -5.15
CA ILE A 200 -6.03 -9.07 -4.79
C ILE A 200 -6.55 -8.40 -6.07
N LYS A 201 -7.86 -8.54 -6.32
CA LYS A 201 -8.54 -8.01 -7.51
C LYS A 201 -9.81 -7.27 -7.11
#